data_fd3c52a8f9aef9ee8fad9e41dc8c2dd3
#
_entry.id   fd3c52a8f9aef9ee8fad9e41dc8c2dd3
#
_cell.length_a   1.000
_cell.length_b   1.000
_cell.length_c   1.000
_cell.angle_alpha   90.00
_cell.angle_beta   90.00
_cell.angle_gamma   90.00
#
_symmetry.space_group_name_H-M   'P 1'
#
loop_
_entity.id
_entity.type
_entity.pdbx_description
1 polymer ?
#
loop_
_entity_poly.entity_id
_entity_poly.type
_entity_poly.pdbx_seq_one_letter_code
_entity_poly.pdbx_strand_id
1 'polypeptide(L)'
;MDSNDIPTSKGLLKLLRLYKGLRSTYRGSDITRRMQSFDGWTDRASADDADAKGYEHANTVREYYDLCNELMVFGWGESLHFAPLSPRESLEDSKIRHQRLMISKLELREGMTVVDVGCGIGGPMRRVVREAGVRVLGVNYSEVQLAKARSLNAEAGIDHMVDYLATSFMDMGAIADGTYDRAYAIESTCHAPDKAGAFAEIYRVLKPGSLFWGQEMCLTDRFDPDDSEHRAIKQGLMHGIALKDIATTDEVDRALEKAGFQVIEGIDRAVDRTGPTKPWYQPMDTRRGSLSRKAYIGMAGVAEVLRVFPMGTKEVVRLLDQTADAYVAGGRTGIFTPLYCFLARKPI
;
A
#
# COMPACT_ATOMS: atom_id res chain seq x y z
N MET A 1 -36.07 -7.85 -8.07
CA MET A 1 -36.58 -6.48 -8.17
C MET A 1 -36.50 -5.91 -6.78
N ASP A 2 -35.40 -5.23 -6.46
CA ASP A 2 -35.35 -4.31 -5.31
C ASP A 2 -34.72 -3.05 -5.81
N SER A 3 -35.57 -2.05 -5.78
CA SER A 3 -35.45 -0.72 -6.33
C SER A 3 -34.69 0.22 -5.38
N ASN A 4 -34.01 1.19 -5.99
CA ASN A 4 -33.57 2.44 -5.40
C ASN A 4 -32.35 2.43 -4.48
N ASP A 5 -31.16 2.28 -5.07
CA ASP A 5 -29.97 2.93 -4.50
C ASP A 5 -29.94 4.42 -4.90
N ILE A 6 -30.80 5.22 -4.26
CA ILE A 6 -30.54 6.64 -4.06
C ILE A 6 -29.27 6.71 -3.23
N PRO A 7 -28.23 7.50 -3.59
CA PRO A 7 -27.03 7.60 -2.81
C PRO A 7 -27.39 7.94 -1.37
N THR A 8 -27.13 6.99 -0.46
CA THR A 8 -27.33 7.23 0.97
C THR A 8 -26.51 8.46 1.35
N SER A 9 -26.88 9.19 2.40
CA SER A 9 -26.16 10.39 2.86
C SER A 9 -24.64 10.14 2.99
N LYS A 10 -24.24 8.91 3.31
CA LYS A 10 -22.84 8.45 3.32
C LYS A 10 -22.20 8.39 1.92
N GLY A 11 -22.93 8.00 0.89
CA GLY A 11 -22.42 7.97 -0.49
C GLY A 11 -22.19 9.37 -1.06
N LEU A 12 -23.11 10.29 -0.79
CA LEU A 12 -22.97 11.70 -1.19
C LEU A 12 -21.78 12.37 -0.49
N LEU A 13 -21.57 12.11 0.80
CA LEU A 13 -20.42 12.61 1.55
C LEU A 13 -19.09 12.09 0.99
N LYS A 14 -19.02 10.81 0.59
CA LYS A 14 -17.84 10.25 -0.08
C LYS A 14 -17.53 10.94 -1.41
N LEU A 15 -18.54 11.17 -2.23
CA LEU A 15 -18.39 11.89 -3.51
C LEU A 15 -17.95 13.34 -3.32
N LEU A 16 -18.49 14.04 -2.31
CA LEU A 16 -18.07 15.40 -1.97
C LEU A 16 -16.61 15.44 -1.46
N ARG A 17 -16.20 14.47 -0.66
CA ARG A 17 -14.81 14.33 -0.22
C ARG A 17 -13.88 14.08 -1.41
N LEU A 18 -14.24 13.17 -2.31
CA LEU A 18 -13.48 12.91 -3.55
C LEU A 18 -13.35 14.19 -4.39
N TYR A 19 -14.47 14.88 -4.66
CA TYR A 19 -14.47 16.13 -5.44
C TYR A 19 -13.55 17.19 -4.84
N LYS A 20 -13.65 17.43 -3.53
CA LYS A 20 -12.79 18.39 -2.82
C LYS A 20 -11.32 17.93 -2.86
N GLY A 21 -11.06 16.65 -2.62
CA GLY A 21 -9.74 16.07 -2.65
C GLY A 21 -9.07 16.21 -4.01
N LEU A 22 -9.73 15.82 -5.09
CA LEU A 22 -9.21 15.95 -6.45
C LEU A 22 -8.89 17.42 -6.81
N ARG A 23 -9.78 18.34 -6.48
CA ARG A 23 -9.54 19.78 -6.75
C ARG A 23 -8.42 20.38 -5.90
N SER A 24 -8.22 19.90 -4.69
CA SER A 24 -7.13 20.34 -3.82
C SER A 24 -5.79 19.76 -4.30
N THR A 25 -5.73 18.45 -4.49
CA THR A 25 -4.52 17.72 -4.86
C THR A 25 -4.01 18.09 -6.26
N TYR A 26 -4.93 18.34 -7.20
CA TYR A 26 -4.57 18.63 -8.59
C TYR A 26 -4.63 20.12 -8.95
N ARG A 27 -4.76 20.99 -7.96
CA ARG A 27 -4.82 22.44 -8.19
C ARG A 27 -3.53 22.94 -8.85
N GLY A 28 -3.66 23.43 -10.09
CA GLY A 28 -2.55 23.95 -10.87
C GLY A 28 -1.58 22.89 -11.40
N SER A 29 -1.90 21.59 -11.25
CA SER A 29 -1.10 20.51 -11.80
C SER A 29 -1.64 20.06 -13.16
N ASP A 30 -0.73 19.74 -14.07
CA ASP A 30 -1.04 19.08 -15.33
C ASP A 30 -0.96 17.55 -15.13
N ILE A 31 -2.12 16.96 -14.80
CA ILE A 31 -2.23 15.51 -14.54
C ILE A 31 -1.80 14.73 -15.79
N THR A 32 -2.23 15.16 -16.97
CA THR A 32 -1.88 14.48 -18.23
C THR A 32 -0.37 14.43 -18.43
N ARG A 33 0.33 15.53 -18.18
CA ARG A 33 1.80 15.59 -18.27
C ARG A 33 2.47 14.70 -17.21
N ARG A 34 1.93 14.68 -15.98
CA ARG A 34 2.44 13.82 -14.91
C ARG A 34 2.24 12.33 -15.24
N MET A 35 1.09 11.97 -15.81
CA MET A 35 0.83 10.60 -16.28
C MET A 35 1.80 10.20 -17.39
N GLN A 36 2.04 11.06 -18.36
CA GLN A 36 3.04 10.81 -19.43
C GLN A 36 4.46 10.63 -18.87
N SER A 37 4.82 11.42 -17.85
CA SER A 37 6.11 11.26 -17.16
C SER A 37 6.20 9.92 -16.44
N PHE A 38 5.12 9.48 -15.79
CA PHE A 38 5.02 8.19 -15.11
C PHE A 38 5.14 7.02 -16.10
N ASP A 39 4.38 7.03 -17.19
CA ASP A 39 4.46 6.01 -18.25
C ASP A 39 5.87 5.93 -18.84
N GLY A 40 6.49 7.08 -19.15
CA GLY A 40 7.85 7.13 -19.68
C GLY A 40 8.91 6.63 -18.68
N TRP A 41 8.67 6.68 -17.37
CA TRP A 41 9.57 6.10 -16.38
C TRP A 41 9.43 4.58 -16.35
N THR A 42 8.21 4.05 -16.34
CA THR A 42 7.97 2.60 -16.31
C THR A 42 8.53 1.89 -17.54
N ASP A 43 8.49 2.55 -18.71
CA ASP A 43 9.11 2.03 -19.93
C ASP A 43 10.65 1.97 -19.81
N ARG A 44 11.28 2.96 -19.15
CA ARG A 44 12.73 2.96 -18.89
C ARG A 44 13.16 2.02 -17.77
N ALA A 45 12.34 1.87 -16.72
CA ALA A 45 12.64 0.98 -15.59
C ALA A 45 12.69 -0.49 -15.99
N SER A 46 12.03 -0.85 -17.11
CA SER A 46 12.13 -2.18 -17.72
C SER A 46 13.45 -2.39 -18.51
N ALA A 47 14.17 -1.32 -18.83
CA ALA A 47 15.51 -1.38 -19.41
C ALA A 47 16.54 -1.21 -18.28
N ASP A 48 17.57 -2.04 -18.25
CA ASP A 48 18.63 -2.21 -17.23
C ASP A 48 19.39 -0.96 -16.77
N ASP A 49 18.81 0.23 -16.81
CA ASP A 49 19.47 1.47 -16.46
C ASP A 49 19.31 1.73 -14.95
N ALA A 50 20.38 1.39 -14.23
CA ALA A 50 20.47 1.49 -12.79
C ALA A 50 20.45 2.97 -12.34
N ASP A 51 19.31 3.44 -11.84
CA ASP A 51 19.31 4.52 -10.87
C ASP A 51 20.03 4.04 -9.59
N ALA A 52 21.36 4.17 -9.61
CA ALA A 52 22.26 3.65 -8.57
C ALA A 52 21.99 4.26 -7.18
N LYS A 53 21.11 5.26 -7.06
CA LYS A 53 20.75 5.95 -5.82
C LYS A 53 19.27 5.89 -5.47
N GLY A 54 18.38 5.33 -6.32
CA GLY A 54 16.96 5.20 -6.05
C GLY A 54 16.16 6.52 -6.00
N TYR A 55 16.76 7.66 -6.32
CA TYR A 55 16.06 8.96 -6.24
C TYR A 55 14.97 9.14 -7.29
N GLU A 56 15.20 8.70 -8.53
CA GLU A 56 14.17 8.74 -9.57
C GLU A 56 13.02 7.81 -9.22
N HIS A 57 13.32 6.60 -8.72
CA HIS A 57 12.33 5.65 -8.29
C HIS A 57 11.47 6.21 -7.14
N ALA A 58 12.09 6.74 -6.08
CA ALA A 58 11.38 7.32 -4.95
C ALA A 58 10.47 8.49 -5.37
N ASN A 59 10.93 9.35 -6.29
CA ASN A 59 10.11 10.42 -6.83
C ASN A 59 8.93 9.90 -7.65
N THR A 60 9.13 8.85 -8.45
CA THR A 60 8.05 8.23 -9.25
C THR A 60 7.00 7.58 -8.36
N VAL A 61 7.42 6.83 -7.32
CA VAL A 61 6.50 6.25 -6.33
C VAL A 61 5.70 7.36 -5.64
N ARG A 62 6.35 8.44 -5.21
CA ARG A 62 5.65 9.60 -4.63
C ARG A 62 4.62 10.17 -5.61
N GLU A 63 5.00 10.41 -6.86
CA GLU A 63 4.12 10.94 -7.90
C GLU A 63 2.92 10.03 -8.15
N TYR A 64 3.14 8.71 -8.21
CA TYR A 64 2.08 7.72 -8.35
C TYR A 64 1.05 7.84 -7.20
N TYR A 65 1.52 7.85 -5.95
CA TYR A 65 0.62 7.98 -4.81
C TYR A 65 -0.07 9.34 -4.76
N ASP A 66 0.63 10.43 -5.06
CA ASP A 66 0.05 11.77 -5.13
C ASP A 66 -1.03 11.89 -6.22
N LEU A 67 -0.88 11.13 -7.33
CA LEU A 67 -1.90 11.05 -8.39
C LEU A 67 -3.08 10.15 -8.00
N CYS A 68 -2.83 9.00 -7.39
CA CYS A 68 -3.85 7.97 -7.20
C CYS A 68 -4.58 8.05 -5.86
N ASN A 69 -4.00 8.72 -4.84
CA ASN A 69 -4.44 8.67 -3.44
C ASN A 69 -5.94 8.93 -3.25
N GLU A 70 -6.49 10.01 -3.81
CA GLU A 70 -7.90 10.37 -3.60
C GLU A 70 -8.87 9.34 -4.20
N LEU A 71 -8.51 8.79 -5.36
CA LEU A 71 -9.30 7.75 -6.03
C LEU A 71 -9.18 6.40 -5.31
N MET A 72 -7.97 6.07 -4.82
CA MET A 72 -7.75 4.87 -4.01
C MET A 72 -8.53 4.94 -2.70
N VAL A 73 -8.49 6.05 -1.99
CA VAL A 73 -9.28 6.26 -0.76
C VAL A 73 -10.77 6.16 -1.03
N PHE A 74 -11.25 6.69 -2.14
CA PHE A 74 -12.65 6.59 -2.52
C PHE A 74 -13.08 5.13 -2.77
N GLY A 75 -12.27 4.35 -3.49
CA GLY A 75 -12.59 2.98 -3.87
C GLY A 75 -12.25 1.93 -2.81
N TRP A 76 -11.13 2.11 -2.10
CA TRP A 76 -10.55 1.11 -1.19
C TRP A 76 -10.70 1.45 0.29
N GLY A 77 -10.92 2.73 0.62
CA GLY A 77 -10.99 3.24 2.00
C GLY A 77 -9.66 3.78 2.51
N GLU A 78 -9.60 4.08 3.80
CA GLU A 78 -8.45 4.77 4.42
C GLU A 78 -7.28 3.87 4.79
N SER A 79 -7.48 2.55 4.79
CA SER A 79 -6.41 1.55 4.94
C SER A 79 -6.13 0.95 3.56
N LEU A 80 -5.06 1.45 2.93
CA LEU A 80 -4.68 1.11 1.54
C LEU A 80 -3.80 -0.15 1.53
N HIS A 81 -4.36 -1.28 1.93
CA HIS A 81 -3.67 -2.58 1.90
C HIS A 81 -4.64 -3.72 1.65
N PHE A 82 -4.12 -4.85 1.19
CA PHE A 82 -4.86 -6.09 1.08
C PHE A 82 -5.01 -6.79 2.43
N ALA A 83 -5.95 -7.73 2.51
CA ALA A 83 -6.15 -8.60 3.65
C ALA A 83 -6.71 -9.94 3.17
N PRO A 84 -6.47 -11.05 3.89
CA PRO A 84 -7.16 -12.31 3.65
C PRO A 84 -8.68 -12.11 3.83
N LEU A 85 -9.47 -12.46 2.81
CA LEU A 85 -10.91 -12.22 2.81
C LEU A 85 -11.67 -13.41 3.39
N SER A 86 -12.62 -13.15 4.29
CA SER A 86 -13.55 -14.16 4.81
C SER A 86 -14.91 -14.07 4.08
N PRO A 87 -15.62 -15.21 3.86
CA PRO A 87 -16.90 -15.22 3.17
C PRO A 87 -17.99 -14.34 3.78
N ARG A 88 -17.94 -14.10 5.08
CA ARG A 88 -18.97 -13.40 5.87
C ARG A 88 -18.56 -11.99 6.28
N GLU A 89 -17.39 -11.53 5.85
CA GLU A 89 -16.85 -10.21 6.20
C GLU A 89 -16.91 -9.26 5.01
N SER A 90 -17.06 -7.97 5.29
CA SER A 90 -16.77 -6.92 4.34
C SER A 90 -15.24 -6.80 4.12
N LEU A 91 -14.82 -6.11 3.05
CA LEU A 91 -13.40 -5.81 2.84
C LEU A 91 -12.82 -5.03 4.04
N GLU A 92 -13.58 -4.09 4.60
CA GLU A 92 -13.13 -3.29 5.75
C GLU A 92 -12.96 -4.16 7.01
N ASP A 93 -13.91 -5.05 7.31
CA ASP A 93 -13.80 -5.97 8.45
C ASP A 93 -12.60 -6.91 8.30
N SER A 94 -12.35 -7.40 7.08
CA SER A 94 -11.19 -8.25 6.78
C SER A 94 -9.87 -7.49 7.02
N LYS A 95 -9.78 -6.22 6.61
CA LYS A 95 -8.62 -5.36 6.90
C LYS A 95 -8.45 -5.12 8.41
N ILE A 96 -9.53 -4.84 9.12
CA ILE A 96 -9.51 -4.67 10.58
C ILE A 96 -9.00 -5.93 11.27
N ARG A 97 -9.50 -7.10 10.89
CA ARG A 97 -9.04 -8.39 11.43
C ARG A 97 -7.56 -8.62 11.16
N HIS A 98 -7.09 -8.26 9.97
CA HIS A 98 -5.69 -8.40 9.61
C HIS A 98 -4.77 -7.44 10.39
N GLN A 99 -5.18 -6.20 10.60
CA GLN A 99 -4.48 -5.24 11.46
C GLN A 99 -4.41 -5.73 12.92
N ARG A 100 -5.48 -6.35 13.44
CA ARG A 100 -5.48 -6.98 14.77
C ARG A 100 -4.53 -8.17 14.87
N LEU A 101 -4.38 -8.95 13.80
CA LEU A 101 -3.36 -9.99 13.74
C LEU A 101 -1.95 -9.39 13.88
N MET A 102 -1.64 -8.32 13.16
CA MET A 102 -0.37 -7.59 13.28
C MET A 102 -0.15 -7.09 14.72
N ILE A 103 -1.14 -6.45 15.33
CA ILE A 103 -1.07 -5.97 16.72
C ILE A 103 -0.72 -7.13 17.67
N SER A 104 -1.38 -8.28 17.50
CA SER A 104 -1.14 -9.48 18.29
C SER A 104 0.26 -10.07 18.05
N LYS A 105 0.70 -10.18 16.79
CA LYS A 105 2.02 -10.72 16.43
C LYS A 105 3.16 -9.85 16.94
N LEU A 106 2.99 -8.54 16.95
CA LEU A 106 3.95 -7.58 17.50
C LEU A 106 3.89 -7.50 19.03
N GLU A 107 2.94 -8.17 19.67
CA GLU A 107 2.73 -8.11 21.13
C GLU A 107 2.62 -6.67 21.64
N LEU A 108 1.88 -5.83 20.92
CA LEU A 108 1.77 -4.41 21.27
C LEU A 108 1.09 -4.22 22.63
N ARG A 109 1.65 -3.33 23.45
CA ARG A 109 1.14 -2.99 24.79
C ARG A 109 1.17 -1.50 24.99
N GLU A 110 0.27 -1.01 25.81
CA GLU A 110 0.20 0.39 26.20
C GLU A 110 1.56 0.95 26.64
N GLY A 111 1.88 2.14 26.18
CA GLY A 111 3.13 2.85 26.49
C GLY A 111 4.31 2.50 25.58
N MET A 112 4.21 1.48 24.71
CA MET A 112 5.26 1.21 23.73
C MET A 112 5.34 2.31 22.67
N THR A 113 6.56 2.45 22.09
CA THR A 113 6.83 3.28 20.93
C THR A 113 6.99 2.42 19.68
N VAL A 114 6.28 2.77 18.61
CA VAL A 114 6.19 1.97 17.39
C VAL A 114 6.53 2.84 16.18
N VAL A 115 7.25 2.31 15.21
CA VAL A 115 7.43 2.96 13.91
C VAL A 115 6.56 2.28 12.83
N ASP A 116 5.74 3.08 12.14
CA ASP A 116 4.95 2.72 10.96
C ASP A 116 5.75 3.12 9.72
N VAL A 117 6.35 2.13 9.05
CA VAL A 117 7.27 2.33 7.93
C VAL A 117 6.48 2.40 6.63
N GLY A 118 6.36 3.59 6.07
CA GLY A 118 5.49 3.86 4.92
C GLY A 118 4.03 3.99 5.34
N CYS A 119 3.76 4.84 6.33
CA CYS A 119 2.44 4.96 6.97
C CYS A 119 1.30 5.43 6.05
N GLY A 120 1.61 5.92 4.85
CA GLY A 120 0.63 6.47 3.92
C GLY A 120 -0.26 7.55 4.59
N ILE A 121 -1.56 7.37 4.56
CA ILE A 121 -2.54 8.27 5.21
C ILE A 121 -2.95 7.82 6.62
N GLY A 122 -2.19 6.91 7.23
CA GLY A 122 -2.31 6.51 8.64
C GLY A 122 -3.52 5.62 8.97
N GLY A 123 -4.05 4.85 8.02
CA GLY A 123 -5.18 3.95 8.28
C GLY A 123 -4.88 2.91 9.37
N PRO A 124 -3.86 2.05 9.19
CA PRO A 124 -3.43 1.10 10.22
C PRO A 124 -2.99 1.77 11.52
N MET A 125 -2.29 2.91 11.44
CA MET A 125 -1.84 3.69 12.59
C MET A 125 -3.00 4.04 13.54
N ARG A 126 -4.16 4.47 12.99
CA ARG A 126 -5.36 4.76 13.78
C ARG A 126 -5.87 3.54 14.56
N ARG A 127 -5.76 2.34 13.97
CA ARG A 127 -6.13 1.09 14.62
C ARG A 127 -5.17 0.73 15.74
N VAL A 128 -3.88 0.80 15.46
CA VAL A 128 -2.80 0.48 16.39
C VAL A 128 -2.88 1.35 17.64
N VAL A 129 -3.02 2.67 17.48
CA VAL A 129 -3.17 3.59 18.62
C VAL A 129 -4.41 3.27 19.46
N ARG A 130 -5.58 3.09 18.80
CA ARG A 130 -6.85 2.88 19.52
C ARG A 130 -6.94 1.54 20.25
N GLU A 131 -6.35 0.48 19.70
CA GLU A 131 -6.49 -0.87 20.26
C GLU A 131 -5.33 -1.26 21.19
N ALA A 132 -4.15 -0.66 21.01
CA ALA A 132 -2.97 -1.02 21.81
C ALA A 132 -2.45 0.11 22.73
N GLY A 133 -2.93 1.34 22.59
CA GLY A 133 -2.50 2.47 23.45
C GLY A 133 -1.02 2.83 23.28
N VAL A 134 -0.46 2.63 22.09
CA VAL A 134 0.95 2.88 21.78
C VAL A 134 1.13 4.25 21.15
N ARG A 135 2.33 4.81 21.25
CA ARG A 135 2.75 5.98 20.47
C ARG A 135 3.34 5.53 19.14
N VAL A 136 2.96 6.18 18.06
CA VAL A 136 3.41 5.79 16.72
C VAL A 136 4.12 6.94 16.01
N LEU A 137 5.33 6.69 15.48
CA LEU A 137 5.94 7.53 14.46
C LEU A 137 5.58 7.00 13.08
N GLY A 138 4.90 7.79 12.27
CA GLY A 138 4.70 7.49 10.86
C GLY A 138 5.84 8.02 10.00
N VAL A 139 6.54 7.13 9.31
CA VAL A 139 7.56 7.50 8.32
C VAL A 139 6.95 7.41 6.94
N ASN A 140 7.03 8.48 6.15
CA ASN A 140 6.55 8.47 4.77
C ASN A 140 7.24 9.54 3.91
N TYR A 141 7.43 9.25 2.64
CA TYR A 141 8.11 10.16 1.71
C TYR A 141 7.16 11.21 1.09
N SER A 142 5.85 10.92 0.99
CA SER A 142 4.85 11.86 0.43
C SER A 142 4.32 12.80 1.50
N GLU A 143 4.67 14.09 1.39
CA GLU A 143 4.11 15.16 2.24
C GLU A 143 2.60 15.31 2.06
N VAL A 144 2.07 15.01 0.87
CA VAL A 144 0.63 15.04 0.58
C VAL A 144 -0.10 13.98 1.42
N GLN A 145 0.45 12.75 1.47
CA GLN A 145 -0.11 11.70 2.30
C GLN A 145 0.04 12.02 3.79
N LEU A 146 1.17 12.56 4.24
CA LEU A 146 1.37 12.96 5.64
C LEU A 146 0.42 14.08 6.06
N ALA A 147 0.19 15.08 5.21
CA ALA A 147 -0.81 16.12 5.50
C ALA A 147 -2.21 15.53 5.65
N LYS A 148 -2.58 14.57 4.80
CA LYS A 148 -3.85 13.83 4.90
C LYS A 148 -3.91 12.99 6.17
N ALA A 149 -2.82 12.29 6.54
CA ALA A 149 -2.73 11.50 7.76
C ALA A 149 -2.94 12.37 9.00
N ARG A 150 -2.28 13.54 9.08
CA ARG A 150 -2.46 14.50 10.18
C ARG A 150 -3.93 14.91 10.33
N SER A 151 -4.59 15.27 9.22
CA SER A 151 -6.00 15.66 9.24
C SER A 151 -6.90 14.53 9.74
N LEU A 152 -6.73 13.31 9.20
CA LEU A 152 -7.54 12.17 9.59
C LEU A 152 -7.29 11.70 11.03
N ASN A 153 -6.06 11.82 11.52
CA ASN A 153 -5.71 11.45 12.90
C ASN A 153 -6.21 12.48 13.90
N ALA A 154 -6.20 13.77 13.56
CA ALA A 154 -6.84 14.83 14.35
C ALA A 154 -8.37 14.64 14.40
N GLU A 155 -9.03 14.38 13.27
CA GLU A 155 -10.46 14.01 13.23
C GLU A 155 -10.77 12.77 14.09
N ALA A 156 -9.82 11.85 14.19
CA ALA A 156 -9.93 10.63 14.99
C ALA A 156 -9.61 10.83 16.48
N GLY A 157 -9.10 12.01 16.88
CA GLY A 157 -8.73 12.35 18.26
C GLY A 157 -7.48 11.64 18.78
N ILE A 158 -6.57 11.22 17.89
CA ILE A 158 -5.33 10.49 18.26
C ILE A 158 -4.06 11.26 17.94
N ASP A 159 -4.15 12.50 17.51
CA ASP A 159 -3.03 13.36 17.11
C ASP A 159 -1.96 13.51 18.21
N HIS A 160 -2.36 13.45 19.49
CA HIS A 160 -1.46 13.47 20.64
C HIS A 160 -0.63 12.18 20.84
N MET A 161 -0.95 11.10 20.12
CA MET A 161 -0.28 9.80 20.19
C MET A 161 0.56 9.48 18.94
N VAL A 162 0.58 10.39 17.97
CA VAL A 162 1.24 10.16 16.69
C VAL A 162 2.17 11.30 16.32
N ASP A 163 3.34 10.95 15.80
CA ASP A 163 4.30 11.85 15.21
C ASP A 163 4.58 11.45 13.75
N TYR A 164 5.21 12.33 12.98
CA TYR A 164 5.46 12.11 11.55
C TYR A 164 6.87 12.54 11.16
N LEU A 165 7.53 11.71 10.36
CA LEU A 165 8.81 12.02 9.76
C LEU A 165 8.69 11.93 8.22
N ALA A 166 8.87 13.07 7.56
CA ALA A 166 8.86 13.18 6.11
C ALA A 166 10.22 12.78 5.53
N THR A 167 10.44 11.48 5.35
CA THR A 167 11.68 10.93 4.81
C THR A 167 11.44 9.59 4.11
N SER A 168 12.45 9.14 3.36
CA SER A 168 12.49 7.76 2.86
C SER A 168 12.81 6.79 3.99
N PHE A 169 12.16 5.64 4.01
CA PHE A 169 12.55 4.55 4.91
C PHE A 169 13.92 3.94 4.56
N MET A 170 14.51 4.32 3.41
CA MET A 170 15.90 4.02 3.06
C MET A 170 16.90 4.89 3.82
N ASP A 171 16.45 5.99 4.43
CA ASP A 171 17.26 6.92 5.20
C ASP A 171 16.44 7.53 6.35
N MET A 172 16.46 6.87 7.47
CA MET A 172 15.84 7.35 8.71
C MET A 172 16.88 7.94 9.67
N GLY A 173 17.94 8.56 9.14
CA GLY A 173 19.07 9.09 9.93
C GLY A 173 18.72 10.10 11.00
N ALA A 174 17.54 10.74 10.92
CA ALA A 174 17.01 11.58 12.00
C ALA A 174 16.58 10.80 13.26
N ILE A 175 16.45 9.47 13.16
CA ILE A 175 16.10 8.59 14.27
C ILE A 175 17.36 7.93 14.82
N ALA A 176 17.59 8.06 16.12
CA ALA A 176 18.71 7.40 16.78
C ALA A 176 18.55 5.87 16.79
N ASP A 177 19.69 5.16 16.85
CA ASP A 177 19.72 3.71 16.95
C ASP A 177 18.98 3.22 18.21
N GLY A 178 18.28 2.10 18.10
CA GLY A 178 17.65 1.46 19.24
C GLY A 178 16.55 2.30 19.93
N THR A 179 15.79 3.08 19.16
CA THR A 179 14.77 3.99 19.70
C THR A 179 13.42 3.30 19.91
N TYR A 180 12.98 2.45 18.98
CA TYR A 180 11.63 1.92 18.97
C TYR A 180 11.51 0.50 19.52
N ASP A 181 10.39 0.25 20.23
CA ASP A 181 10.07 -1.07 20.78
C ASP A 181 9.59 -2.03 19.71
N ARG A 182 8.91 -1.56 18.66
CA ARG A 182 8.33 -2.36 17.58
C ARG A 182 8.33 -1.58 16.27
N ALA A 183 8.28 -2.32 15.16
CA ALA A 183 8.09 -1.76 13.83
C ALA A 183 7.05 -2.57 13.03
N TYR A 184 6.35 -1.90 12.13
CA TYR A 184 5.60 -2.58 11.08
C TYR A 184 5.70 -1.84 9.75
N ALA A 185 5.55 -2.61 8.66
CA ALA A 185 5.49 -2.12 7.29
C ALA A 185 4.38 -2.89 6.55
N ILE A 186 3.40 -2.18 6.00
CA ILE A 186 2.29 -2.81 5.29
C ILE A 186 2.31 -2.33 3.84
N GLU A 187 2.72 -3.22 2.92
CA GLU A 187 2.79 -2.96 1.47
C GLU A 187 3.56 -1.66 1.14
N SER A 188 4.61 -1.38 1.89
CA SER A 188 5.43 -0.18 1.72
C SER A 188 6.86 -0.52 1.32
N THR A 189 7.50 -1.48 1.98
CA THR A 189 8.88 -1.88 1.69
C THR A 189 9.01 -2.69 0.39
N CYS A 190 7.91 -3.07 -0.24
CA CYS A 190 7.91 -3.56 -1.63
C CYS A 190 8.46 -2.51 -2.62
N HIS A 191 8.38 -1.23 -2.30
CA HIS A 191 8.94 -0.13 -3.09
C HIS A 191 10.44 0.11 -2.86
N ALA A 192 11.08 -0.62 -1.95
CA ALA A 192 12.50 -0.42 -1.68
C ALA A 192 13.37 -0.84 -2.88
N PRO A 193 14.20 0.04 -3.42
CA PRO A 193 15.14 -0.31 -4.49
C PRO A 193 16.25 -1.26 -4.00
N ASP A 194 16.62 -1.16 -2.73
CA ASP A 194 17.44 -2.12 -1.97
C ASP A 194 16.66 -2.56 -0.72
N LYS A 195 16.04 -3.71 -0.82
CA LYS A 195 15.22 -4.27 0.25
C LYS A 195 16.03 -4.55 1.52
N ALA A 196 17.25 -5.08 1.37
CA ALA A 196 18.12 -5.34 2.51
C ALA A 196 18.58 -4.04 3.19
N GLY A 197 18.85 -2.99 2.42
CA GLY A 197 19.16 -1.66 2.95
C GLY A 197 17.99 -1.06 3.72
N ALA A 198 16.76 -1.17 3.20
CA ALA A 198 15.57 -0.72 3.91
C ALA A 198 15.37 -1.47 5.24
N PHE A 199 15.53 -2.79 5.23
CA PHE A 199 15.42 -3.59 6.44
C PHE A 199 16.57 -3.31 7.44
N ALA A 200 17.76 -2.97 6.96
CA ALA A 200 18.88 -2.56 7.83
C ALA A 200 18.59 -1.22 8.56
N GLU A 201 17.94 -0.25 7.91
CA GLU A 201 17.49 0.98 8.55
C GLU A 201 16.41 0.71 9.61
N ILE A 202 15.44 -0.17 9.31
CA ILE A 202 14.43 -0.60 10.29
C ILE A 202 15.11 -1.33 11.47
N TYR A 203 16.06 -2.20 11.18
CA TYR A 203 16.84 -2.90 12.20
C TYR A 203 17.59 -1.91 13.11
N ARG A 204 18.22 -0.90 12.53
CA ARG A 204 19.00 0.11 13.25
C ARG A 204 18.15 0.84 14.29
N VAL A 205 16.96 1.31 13.89
CA VAL A 205 16.10 2.12 14.79
C VAL A 205 15.37 1.29 15.86
N LEU A 206 15.33 -0.03 15.73
CA LEU A 206 14.72 -0.93 16.70
C LEU A 206 15.68 -1.23 17.88
N LYS A 207 15.13 -1.36 19.08
CA LYS A 207 15.85 -1.85 20.28
C LYS A 207 16.25 -3.31 20.11
N PRO A 208 17.34 -3.80 20.74
CA PRO A 208 17.61 -5.23 20.83
C PRO A 208 16.40 -6.02 21.38
N GLY A 209 16.14 -7.21 20.87
CA GLY A 209 14.98 -8.06 21.22
C GLY A 209 13.64 -7.62 20.62
N SER A 210 13.60 -6.54 19.87
CA SER A 210 12.35 -6.00 19.27
C SER A 210 11.85 -6.86 18.12
N LEU A 211 10.53 -6.75 17.85
CA LEU A 211 9.86 -7.41 16.74
C LEU A 211 9.55 -6.42 15.62
N PHE A 212 9.68 -6.91 14.40
CA PHE A 212 9.26 -6.27 13.17
C PHE A 212 8.29 -7.18 12.41
N TRP A 213 7.11 -6.66 12.09
CA TRP A 213 6.12 -7.34 11.27
C TRP A 213 5.98 -6.64 9.93
N GLY A 214 5.94 -7.39 8.85
CA GLY A 214 5.73 -6.83 7.52
C GLY A 214 4.73 -7.61 6.68
N GLN A 215 4.15 -6.92 5.71
CA GLN A 215 3.36 -7.47 4.62
C GLN A 215 3.92 -6.96 3.31
N GLU A 216 4.25 -7.88 2.42
CA GLU A 216 4.92 -7.63 1.15
C GLU A 216 4.10 -8.11 -0.05
N MET A 217 4.27 -7.42 -1.15
CA MET A 217 3.85 -7.86 -2.47
C MET A 217 4.97 -8.69 -3.09
N CYS A 218 4.71 -9.97 -3.36
CA CYS A 218 5.74 -10.91 -3.79
C CYS A 218 5.31 -11.72 -5.02
N LEU A 219 6.30 -12.14 -5.80
CA LEU A 219 6.16 -13.29 -6.69
C LEU A 219 6.20 -14.57 -5.84
N THR A 220 5.43 -15.57 -6.24
CA THR A 220 5.40 -16.88 -5.61
C THR A 220 6.35 -17.84 -6.35
N ASP A 221 6.54 -19.03 -5.82
CA ASP A 221 7.25 -20.15 -6.43
C ASP A 221 6.65 -20.63 -7.78
N ARG A 222 5.45 -20.18 -8.11
CA ARG A 222 4.80 -20.46 -9.40
C ARG A 222 5.23 -19.53 -10.53
N PHE A 223 5.94 -18.47 -10.24
CA PHE A 223 6.42 -17.56 -11.28
C PHE A 223 7.53 -18.23 -12.09
N ASP A 224 7.30 -18.36 -13.38
CA ASP A 224 8.28 -18.85 -14.35
C ASP A 224 8.77 -17.66 -15.19
N PRO A 225 10.06 -17.29 -15.12
CA PRO A 225 10.62 -16.19 -15.91
C PRO A 225 10.68 -16.50 -17.41
N ASP A 226 10.57 -17.75 -17.83
CA ASP A 226 10.57 -18.14 -19.23
C ASP A 226 9.16 -18.11 -19.84
N ASP A 227 8.10 -18.09 -19.02
CA ASP A 227 6.73 -17.96 -19.47
C ASP A 227 6.40 -16.51 -19.85
N SER A 228 5.94 -16.31 -21.09
CA SER A 228 5.61 -14.97 -21.63
C SER A 228 4.39 -14.34 -20.95
N GLU A 229 3.40 -15.13 -20.53
CA GLU A 229 2.22 -14.64 -19.82
C GLU A 229 2.61 -14.19 -18.41
N HIS A 230 3.45 -14.95 -17.69
CA HIS A 230 3.95 -14.58 -16.37
C HIS A 230 4.76 -13.27 -16.41
N ARG A 231 5.62 -13.11 -17.41
CA ARG A 231 6.37 -11.85 -17.60
C ARG A 231 5.44 -10.66 -17.87
N ALA A 232 4.43 -10.85 -18.73
CA ALA A 232 3.47 -9.78 -19.04
C ALA A 232 2.65 -9.38 -17.82
N ILE A 233 2.23 -10.33 -16.99
CA ILE A 233 1.53 -10.06 -15.72
C ILE A 233 2.45 -9.30 -14.74
N LYS A 234 3.70 -9.77 -14.56
CA LYS A 234 4.69 -9.09 -13.71
C LYS A 234 4.88 -7.65 -14.15
N GLN A 235 5.05 -7.41 -15.44
CA GLN A 235 5.23 -6.06 -15.99
C GLN A 235 3.99 -5.18 -15.76
N GLY A 236 2.78 -5.73 -15.95
CA GLY A 236 1.54 -5.02 -15.65
C GLY A 236 1.41 -4.64 -14.17
N LEU A 237 1.82 -5.53 -13.26
CA LEU A 237 1.87 -5.24 -11.83
C LEU A 237 2.89 -4.15 -11.52
N MET A 238 4.11 -4.26 -12.04
CA MET A 238 5.17 -3.27 -11.82
C MET A 238 4.74 -1.87 -12.27
N HIS A 239 4.17 -1.77 -13.47
CA HIS A 239 3.61 -0.50 -13.96
C HIS A 239 2.48 0.00 -13.08
N GLY A 240 1.50 -0.86 -12.78
CA GLY A 240 0.28 -0.49 -12.06
C GLY A 240 0.48 -0.02 -10.62
N ILE A 241 1.57 -0.38 -9.98
CA ILE A 241 1.89 -0.06 -8.58
C ILE A 241 3.24 0.65 -8.40
N ALA A 242 3.80 1.17 -9.49
CA ALA A 242 5.08 1.89 -9.49
C ALA A 242 6.22 1.09 -8.83
N LEU A 243 6.36 -0.20 -9.13
CA LEU A 243 7.47 -1.03 -8.64
C LEU A 243 8.57 -1.12 -9.69
N LYS A 244 9.83 -1.06 -9.23
CA LYS A 244 10.99 -1.32 -10.08
C LYS A 244 11.18 -2.81 -10.34
N ASP A 245 10.87 -3.63 -9.36
CA ASP A 245 10.85 -5.09 -9.44
C ASP A 245 9.90 -5.65 -8.37
N ILE A 246 9.57 -6.93 -8.47
CA ILE A 246 8.77 -7.64 -7.47
C ILE A 246 9.61 -8.80 -6.95
N ALA A 247 10.02 -8.72 -5.69
CA ALA A 247 10.79 -9.76 -5.04
C ALA A 247 9.97 -11.04 -4.85
N THR A 248 10.62 -12.18 -4.83
CA THR A 248 10.03 -13.43 -4.36
C THR A 248 9.95 -13.46 -2.83
N THR A 249 9.13 -14.36 -2.29
CA THR A 249 9.05 -14.57 -0.82
C THR A 249 10.40 -14.90 -0.21
N ASP A 250 11.18 -15.76 -0.88
CA ASP A 250 12.53 -16.15 -0.43
C ASP A 250 13.54 -15.00 -0.46
N GLU A 251 13.38 -14.07 -1.41
CA GLU A 251 14.23 -12.88 -1.47
C GLU A 251 13.90 -11.90 -0.34
N VAL A 252 12.65 -11.82 0.09
CA VAL A 252 12.27 -11.04 1.27
C VAL A 252 12.92 -11.61 2.52
N ASP A 253 12.84 -12.92 2.74
CA ASP A 253 13.44 -13.59 3.91
C ASP A 253 14.96 -13.42 3.93
N ARG A 254 15.63 -13.65 2.78
CA ARG A 254 17.08 -13.42 2.66
C ARG A 254 17.48 -11.96 2.91
N ALA A 255 16.64 -11.00 2.51
CA ALA A 255 16.90 -9.59 2.76
C ALA A 255 16.78 -9.24 4.25
N LEU A 256 15.81 -9.83 4.98
CA LEU A 256 15.67 -9.70 6.43
C LEU A 256 16.88 -10.28 7.16
N GLU A 257 17.32 -11.48 6.80
CA GLU A 257 18.50 -12.13 7.37
C GLU A 257 19.77 -11.33 7.09
N LYS A 258 19.94 -10.82 5.86
CA LYS A 258 21.07 -9.96 5.49
C LYS A 258 21.09 -8.65 6.29
N ALA A 259 19.94 -8.11 6.66
CA ALA A 259 19.83 -6.94 7.53
C ALA A 259 20.10 -7.24 9.01
N GLY A 260 20.26 -8.51 9.40
CA GLY A 260 20.56 -8.96 10.76
C GLY A 260 19.34 -9.46 11.55
N PHE A 261 18.15 -9.49 10.96
CA PHE A 261 16.97 -10.05 11.62
C PHE A 261 17.01 -11.58 11.67
N GLN A 262 16.43 -12.13 12.72
CA GLN A 262 16.02 -13.53 12.79
C GLN A 262 14.56 -13.62 12.30
N VAL A 263 14.32 -14.28 11.18
CA VAL A 263 12.96 -14.56 10.68
C VAL A 263 12.31 -15.60 11.58
N ILE A 264 11.19 -15.24 12.21
CA ILE A 264 10.42 -16.14 13.09
C ILE A 264 9.31 -16.83 12.30
N GLU A 265 8.68 -16.09 11.40
CA GLU A 265 7.54 -16.53 10.59
C GLU A 265 7.60 -15.85 9.22
N GLY A 266 7.40 -16.63 8.14
CA GLY A 266 7.16 -16.16 6.79
C GLY A 266 5.98 -16.96 6.21
N ILE A 267 4.84 -16.33 5.96
CA ILE A 267 3.60 -17.00 5.53
C ILE A 267 2.90 -16.21 4.45
N ASP A 268 2.65 -16.84 3.31
CA ASP A 268 1.70 -16.30 2.33
C ASP A 268 0.26 -16.56 2.81
N ARG A 269 -0.38 -15.51 3.28
CA ARG A 269 -1.76 -15.58 3.80
C ARG A 269 -2.83 -15.58 2.70
N ALA A 270 -2.45 -15.48 1.44
CA ALA A 270 -3.37 -15.68 0.31
C ALA A 270 -3.76 -17.16 0.15
N VAL A 271 -2.86 -18.07 0.57
CA VAL A 271 -3.04 -19.53 0.47
C VAL A 271 -3.23 -20.21 1.81
N ASP A 272 -3.21 -19.45 2.91
CA ASP A 272 -3.45 -19.96 4.26
C ASP A 272 -4.88 -20.50 4.39
N ARG A 273 -5.00 -21.83 4.57
CA ARG A 273 -6.26 -22.56 4.61
C ARG A 273 -6.78 -22.80 6.02
N THR A 274 -6.41 -21.96 6.98
CA THR A 274 -6.89 -22.10 8.37
C THR A 274 -8.40 -21.86 8.53
N GLY A 275 -9.10 -21.50 7.43
CA GLY A 275 -10.55 -21.34 7.39
C GLY A 275 -11.06 -21.09 5.95
N PRO A 276 -12.38 -20.96 5.77
CA PRO A 276 -12.95 -20.63 4.47
C PRO A 276 -12.55 -19.20 4.09
N THR A 277 -11.79 -19.07 3.00
CA THR A 277 -11.33 -17.80 2.46
C THR A 277 -11.89 -17.57 1.05
N LYS A 278 -12.04 -16.30 0.68
CA LYS A 278 -12.26 -15.87 -0.69
C LYS A 278 -10.91 -15.49 -1.30
N PRO A 279 -10.73 -15.64 -2.62
CA PRO A 279 -9.56 -15.09 -3.27
C PRO A 279 -9.41 -13.59 -2.96
N TRP A 280 -8.20 -13.16 -2.57
CA TRP A 280 -7.93 -11.77 -2.19
C TRP A 280 -8.29 -10.77 -3.31
N TYR A 281 -8.20 -11.20 -4.58
CA TYR A 281 -8.54 -10.39 -5.75
C TYR A 281 -10.04 -10.39 -6.09
N GLN A 282 -10.88 -11.14 -5.38
CA GLN A 282 -12.31 -11.29 -5.67
C GLN A 282 -13.06 -9.94 -5.81
N PRO A 283 -12.80 -8.90 -4.97
CA PRO A 283 -13.52 -7.63 -5.11
C PRO A 283 -13.32 -6.96 -6.48
N MET A 284 -12.18 -7.23 -7.13
CA MET A 284 -11.83 -6.71 -8.45
C MET A 284 -12.28 -7.63 -9.58
N ASP A 285 -12.42 -8.94 -9.33
CA ASP A 285 -12.67 -10.00 -10.30
C ASP A 285 -14.16 -10.28 -10.58
N THR A 286 -15.06 -9.79 -9.75
CA THR A 286 -16.49 -10.02 -9.99
C THR A 286 -16.96 -9.29 -11.24
N ARG A 287 -17.91 -9.91 -11.99
CA ARG A 287 -18.53 -9.27 -13.17
C ARG A 287 -19.10 -7.87 -12.80
N ARG A 288 -19.68 -7.74 -11.62
CA ARG A 288 -20.18 -6.46 -11.10
C ARG A 288 -19.03 -5.48 -10.83
N GLY A 289 -17.92 -5.95 -10.26
CA GLY A 289 -16.72 -5.15 -10.01
C GLY A 289 -16.10 -4.64 -11.30
N SER A 290 -15.88 -5.50 -12.29
CA SER A 290 -15.34 -5.12 -13.59
C SER A 290 -16.24 -4.13 -14.35
N LEU A 291 -17.55 -4.32 -14.35
CA LEU A 291 -18.50 -3.39 -14.97
C LEU A 291 -18.51 -2.04 -14.26
N SER A 292 -18.44 -2.01 -12.91
CA SER A 292 -18.40 -0.77 -12.16
C SER A 292 -17.11 0.01 -12.42
N ARG A 293 -15.96 -0.64 -12.51
CA ARG A 293 -14.67 0.01 -12.83
C ARG A 293 -14.74 0.69 -14.20
N LYS A 294 -15.24 -0.01 -15.23
CA LYS A 294 -15.44 0.57 -16.57
C LYS A 294 -16.43 1.73 -16.57
N ALA A 295 -17.51 1.64 -15.78
CA ALA A 295 -18.44 2.75 -15.60
C ALA A 295 -17.76 3.96 -14.95
N TYR A 296 -16.87 3.78 -13.98
CA TYR A 296 -16.11 4.88 -13.37
C TYR A 296 -15.20 5.59 -14.37
N ILE A 297 -14.56 4.87 -15.30
CA ILE A 297 -13.77 5.49 -16.38
C ILE A 297 -14.67 6.38 -17.25
N GLY A 298 -15.85 5.90 -17.63
CA GLY A 298 -16.82 6.68 -18.39
C GLY A 298 -17.30 7.93 -17.63
N MET A 299 -17.64 7.75 -16.35
CA MET A 299 -18.09 8.85 -15.48
C MET A 299 -16.99 9.90 -15.27
N ALA A 300 -15.73 9.49 -15.09
CA ALA A 300 -14.61 10.41 -14.98
C ALA A 300 -14.45 11.25 -16.25
N GLY A 301 -14.56 10.63 -17.43
CA GLY A 301 -14.51 11.36 -18.71
C GLY A 301 -15.65 12.37 -18.87
N VAL A 302 -16.87 12.03 -18.48
CA VAL A 302 -17.99 12.97 -18.48
C VAL A 302 -17.76 14.10 -17.49
N ALA A 303 -17.27 13.79 -16.29
CA ALA A 303 -16.98 14.79 -15.25
C ALA A 303 -15.86 15.78 -15.67
N GLU A 304 -14.87 15.31 -16.44
CA GLU A 304 -13.85 16.20 -17.06
C GLU A 304 -14.45 17.15 -18.08
N VAL A 305 -15.26 16.64 -19.01
CA VAL A 305 -15.94 17.47 -20.03
C VAL A 305 -16.80 18.54 -19.36
N LEU A 306 -17.49 18.19 -18.29
CA LEU A 306 -18.29 19.12 -17.49
C LEU A 306 -17.46 20.01 -16.55
N ARG A 307 -16.13 19.88 -16.54
CA ARG A 307 -15.20 20.60 -15.66
C ARG A 307 -15.49 20.39 -14.15
N VAL A 308 -16.15 19.29 -13.81
CA VAL A 308 -16.35 18.86 -12.42
C VAL A 308 -15.07 18.27 -11.88
N PHE A 309 -14.42 17.38 -12.65
CA PHE A 309 -13.11 16.83 -12.33
C PHE A 309 -12.00 17.54 -13.16
N PRO A 310 -10.78 17.62 -12.62
CA PRO A 310 -9.63 18.09 -13.38
C PRO A 310 -9.36 17.22 -14.61
N MET A 311 -8.87 17.82 -15.69
CA MET A 311 -8.43 17.09 -16.87
C MET A 311 -7.29 16.11 -16.52
N GLY A 312 -7.33 14.89 -17.08
CA GLY A 312 -6.39 13.82 -16.79
C GLY A 312 -6.85 12.84 -15.71
N THR A 313 -7.94 13.14 -14.98
CA THR A 313 -8.49 12.24 -13.96
C THR A 313 -8.90 10.88 -14.56
N LYS A 314 -9.43 10.90 -15.79
CA LYS A 314 -9.81 9.68 -16.53
C LYS A 314 -8.62 8.75 -16.78
N GLU A 315 -7.45 9.30 -17.10
CA GLU A 315 -6.22 8.53 -17.28
C GLU A 315 -5.79 7.85 -15.98
N VAL A 316 -5.87 8.55 -14.85
CA VAL A 316 -5.58 7.97 -13.53
C VAL A 316 -6.57 6.84 -13.19
N VAL A 317 -7.87 7.03 -13.46
CA VAL A 317 -8.88 5.97 -13.25
C VAL A 317 -8.60 4.76 -14.16
N ARG A 318 -8.13 4.99 -15.39
CA ARG A 318 -7.75 3.91 -16.33
C ARG A 318 -6.52 3.15 -15.84
N LEU A 319 -5.50 3.83 -15.32
CA LEU A 319 -4.34 3.19 -14.70
C LEU A 319 -4.76 2.27 -13.55
N LEU A 320 -5.64 2.74 -12.66
CA LEU A 320 -6.15 1.92 -11.56
C LEU A 320 -6.97 0.72 -12.03
N ASP A 321 -7.72 0.83 -13.15
CA ASP A 321 -8.44 -0.30 -13.75
C ASP A 321 -7.48 -1.34 -14.33
N GLN A 322 -6.45 -0.91 -15.05
CA GLN A 322 -5.38 -1.78 -15.57
C GLN A 322 -4.62 -2.48 -14.44
N THR A 323 -4.32 -1.76 -13.36
CA THR A 323 -3.71 -2.32 -12.14
C THR A 323 -4.57 -3.43 -11.54
N ALA A 324 -5.89 -3.19 -11.46
CA ALA A 324 -6.82 -4.20 -10.95
C ALA A 324 -6.87 -5.45 -11.85
N ASP A 325 -6.78 -5.29 -13.17
CA ASP A 325 -6.72 -6.42 -14.10
C ASP A 325 -5.40 -7.21 -13.93
N ALA A 326 -4.27 -6.54 -13.73
CA ALA A 326 -2.99 -7.20 -13.43
C ALA A 326 -3.02 -7.95 -12.09
N TYR A 327 -3.60 -7.38 -11.04
CA TYR A 327 -3.83 -8.08 -9.77
C TYR A 327 -4.68 -9.33 -9.93
N VAL A 328 -5.79 -9.24 -10.68
CA VAL A 328 -6.67 -10.39 -10.95
C VAL A 328 -5.92 -11.47 -11.71
N ALA A 329 -5.14 -11.11 -12.74
CA ALA A 329 -4.33 -12.06 -13.50
C ALA A 329 -3.29 -12.75 -12.64
N GLY A 330 -2.49 -11.98 -11.85
CA GLY A 330 -1.50 -12.52 -10.92
C GLY A 330 -2.09 -13.43 -9.85
N GLY A 331 -3.27 -13.06 -9.33
CA GLY A 331 -3.98 -13.88 -8.34
C GLY A 331 -4.59 -15.16 -8.93
N ARG A 332 -5.13 -15.13 -10.15
CA ARG A 332 -5.70 -16.30 -10.83
C ARG A 332 -4.64 -17.31 -11.23
N THR A 333 -3.51 -16.87 -11.74
CA THR A 333 -2.38 -17.74 -12.07
C THR A 333 -1.65 -18.22 -10.79
N GLY A 334 -1.80 -17.47 -9.70
CA GLY A 334 -1.14 -17.73 -8.43
C GLY A 334 0.34 -17.36 -8.42
N ILE A 335 0.84 -16.63 -9.41
CA ILE A 335 2.24 -16.20 -9.50
C ILE A 335 2.55 -14.99 -8.62
N PHE A 336 1.51 -14.34 -8.07
CA PHE A 336 1.65 -13.12 -7.28
C PHE A 336 0.77 -13.18 -6.04
N THR A 337 1.31 -12.69 -4.94
CA THR A 337 0.60 -12.48 -3.68
C THR A 337 0.89 -11.11 -3.10
N PRO A 338 -0.12 -10.34 -2.64
CA PRO A 338 0.08 -9.14 -1.85
C PRO A 338 0.07 -9.43 -0.35
N LEU A 339 0.04 -10.71 0.05
CA LEU A 339 -0.23 -11.15 1.41
C LEU A 339 0.90 -12.00 2.01
N TYR A 340 2.13 -11.86 1.49
CA TYR A 340 3.27 -12.44 2.17
C TYR A 340 3.54 -11.65 3.45
N CYS A 341 3.30 -12.29 4.60
CA CYS A 341 3.48 -11.70 5.91
C CYS A 341 4.64 -12.36 6.62
N PHE A 342 5.50 -11.56 7.22
CA PHE A 342 6.60 -12.05 8.04
C PHE A 342 6.57 -11.46 9.45
N LEU A 343 7.17 -12.18 10.38
CA LEU A 343 7.54 -11.72 11.71
C LEU A 343 9.03 -11.96 11.90
N ALA A 344 9.78 -10.91 12.20
CA ALA A 344 11.22 -10.97 12.39
C ALA A 344 11.61 -10.35 13.73
N ARG A 345 12.72 -10.81 14.32
CA ARG A 345 13.25 -10.31 15.58
C ARG A 345 14.64 -9.75 15.40
N LYS A 346 14.89 -8.59 15.98
CA LYS A 346 16.25 -8.11 16.22
C LYS A 346 16.82 -8.89 17.41
N PRO A 347 17.91 -9.65 17.26
CA PRO A 347 18.56 -10.34 18.38
C PRO A 347 18.94 -9.40 19.52
N ILE A 348 19.13 -9.97 20.72
CA ILE A 348 19.55 -9.23 21.93
C ILE A 348 21.03 -8.90 21.86
#